data_15ceee06b2928a85430b128aac1b2e9a
#
_entry.id   15ceee06b2928a85430b128aac1b2e9a
#
_cell.length_a   1.000
_cell.length_b   1.000
_cell.length_c   1.000
_cell.angle_alpha   90.00
_cell.angle_beta   90.00
_cell.angle_gamma   90.00
#
_symmetry.space_group_name_H-M   'P 1'
#
loop_
_entity.id
_entity.type
_entity.pdbx_description
1 polymer ?
#
loop_
_entity_poly.entity_id
_entity_poly.type
_entity_poly.pdbx_seq_one_letter_code
_entity_poly.pdbx_strand_id
1 'polypeptide(L)'
;MYTSSDLKTWHYDGLALNKNNTNIPRFFWAPEVYKVGQKYIMYFSGNEHLYVAEANSPKGPFKQVGNAPMLQEKAIDSSIFYSLSGKPYIVFVRMNDGNNVWVAPLREDMYNIDTTSMKHCFSVSQEWEKAQARVNEGPCVFTRHKKYYMIYSANDFRSPFYGLGMAESLLPEGPWTKWEDNPFLQKPDTLVGVGHNSFFKDAKGRMRIVFHAHASAHRVQPRYMYIGTLKFYRRGGKEHVKVVDIIQPTTE
;
A
#
# COMPACT_ATOMS: atom_id res chain seq x y z
N MET A 1 11.14 2.03 -12.79
CA MET A 1 10.56 0.71 -13.11
C MET A 1 11.69 -0.34 -13.09
N TYR A 2 11.40 -1.45 -12.47
CA TYR A 2 12.28 -2.63 -12.49
C TYR A 2 11.45 -3.85 -12.86
N THR A 3 12.04 -4.83 -13.51
CA THR A 3 11.43 -6.12 -13.85
C THR A 3 12.29 -7.27 -13.36
N SER A 4 11.64 -8.39 -13.07
CA SER A 4 12.30 -9.63 -12.63
C SER A 4 11.51 -10.84 -13.11
N SER A 5 12.22 -11.91 -13.47
CA SER A 5 11.62 -13.23 -13.78
C SER A 5 11.67 -14.20 -12.59
N ASP A 6 12.49 -13.93 -11.57
CA ASP A 6 12.74 -14.84 -10.44
C ASP A 6 12.49 -14.24 -9.06
N LEU A 7 12.11 -12.94 -9.00
CA LEU A 7 11.90 -12.13 -7.81
C LEU A 7 13.18 -11.88 -6.98
N LYS A 8 14.34 -12.31 -7.45
CA LYS A 8 15.63 -12.16 -6.76
C LYS A 8 16.48 -11.10 -7.41
N THR A 9 16.60 -11.16 -8.74
CA THR A 9 17.38 -10.21 -9.55
C THR A 9 16.42 -9.31 -10.31
N TRP A 10 16.62 -8.00 -10.23
CA TRP A 10 15.77 -7.00 -10.84
C TRP A 10 16.56 -6.08 -11.75
N HIS A 11 16.10 -5.92 -12.98
CA HIS A 11 16.72 -5.09 -14.01
C HIS A 11 16.00 -3.76 -14.14
N TYR A 12 16.75 -2.67 -14.25
CA TYR A 12 16.19 -1.34 -14.43
C TYR A 12 15.70 -1.12 -15.87
N ASP A 13 14.42 -0.79 -16.02
CA ASP A 13 13.75 -0.58 -17.33
C ASP A 13 13.50 0.91 -17.65
N GLY A 14 13.93 1.83 -16.80
CA GLY A 14 13.71 3.26 -16.98
C GLY A 14 12.62 3.85 -16.07
N LEU A 15 12.28 5.12 -16.28
CA LEU A 15 11.25 5.84 -15.54
C LEU A 15 9.86 5.52 -16.10
N ALA A 16 8.97 4.98 -15.26
CA ALA A 16 7.58 4.75 -15.63
C ALA A 16 6.79 6.07 -15.76
N LEU A 17 7.00 6.99 -14.82
CA LEU A 17 6.42 8.34 -14.82
C LEU A 17 7.55 9.35 -14.77
N ASN A 18 7.63 10.21 -15.80
CA ASN A 18 8.57 11.32 -15.84
C ASN A 18 7.89 12.59 -15.33
N LYS A 19 8.62 13.43 -14.58
CA LYS A 19 8.13 14.71 -14.09
C LYS A 19 7.56 15.59 -15.22
N ASN A 20 8.15 15.55 -16.42
CA ASN A 20 7.68 16.31 -17.58
C ASN A 20 6.30 15.85 -18.12
N ASN A 21 5.81 14.70 -17.67
CA ASN A 21 4.48 14.16 -18.00
C ASN A 21 3.44 14.50 -16.94
N THR A 22 3.76 15.38 -15.99
CA THR A 22 2.90 15.83 -14.90
C THR A 22 2.99 17.35 -14.73
N ASN A 23 1.99 17.94 -14.08
CA ASN A 23 2.05 19.33 -13.59
C ASN A 23 2.45 19.43 -12.11
N ILE A 24 2.92 18.34 -11.51
CA ILE A 24 3.22 18.21 -10.08
C ILE A 24 4.66 18.63 -9.84
N PRO A 25 4.93 19.58 -8.92
CA PRO A 25 6.27 20.13 -8.74
C PRO A 25 7.23 19.22 -7.98
N ARG A 26 6.74 18.38 -7.03
CA ARG A 26 7.59 17.63 -6.08
C ARG A 26 6.84 16.52 -5.35
N PHE A 27 7.55 15.71 -4.57
CA PHE A 27 7.02 14.70 -3.65
C PHE A 27 6.18 13.64 -4.36
N PHE A 28 6.85 12.83 -5.21
CA PHE A 28 6.24 11.68 -5.85
C PHE A 28 6.45 10.45 -4.97
N TRP A 29 5.33 9.90 -4.41
CA TRP A 29 5.36 8.78 -3.48
C TRP A 29 4.34 7.71 -3.85
N ALA A 30 4.56 6.51 -3.33
CA ALA A 30 3.62 5.39 -3.26
C ALA A 30 2.85 5.13 -4.56
N PRO A 31 3.51 4.93 -5.71
CA PRO A 31 2.81 4.58 -6.95
C PRO A 31 2.33 3.13 -6.89
N GLU A 32 1.08 2.91 -7.28
CA GLU A 32 0.51 1.59 -7.55
C GLU A 32 -0.09 1.55 -8.96
N VAL A 33 0.09 0.44 -9.68
CA VAL A 33 -0.35 0.28 -11.07
C VAL A 33 -1.33 -0.87 -11.20
N TYR A 34 -2.46 -0.60 -11.86
CA TYR A 34 -3.52 -1.57 -12.10
C TYR A 34 -3.84 -1.67 -13.58
N LYS A 35 -4.07 -2.89 -14.08
CA LYS A 35 -4.60 -3.10 -15.43
C LYS A 35 -6.11 -2.94 -15.41
N VAL A 36 -6.63 -1.99 -16.19
CA VAL A 36 -8.06 -1.70 -16.33
C VAL A 36 -8.43 -1.72 -17.82
N GLY A 37 -9.11 -2.76 -18.23
CA GLY A 37 -9.39 -2.99 -19.65
C GLY A 37 -8.09 -3.12 -20.46
N GLN A 38 -7.89 -2.23 -21.42
CA GLN A 38 -6.70 -2.20 -22.29
C GLN A 38 -5.61 -1.23 -21.76
N LYS A 39 -5.89 -0.49 -20.69
CA LYS A 39 -4.98 0.52 -20.12
C LYS A 39 -4.36 0.04 -18.82
N TYR A 40 -3.28 0.72 -18.44
CA TYR A 40 -2.68 0.65 -17.11
C TYR A 40 -2.89 2.00 -16.44
N ILE A 41 -3.44 1.97 -15.22
CA ILE A 41 -3.72 3.15 -14.42
C ILE A 41 -2.77 3.14 -13.23
N MET A 42 -2.05 4.23 -13.05
CA MET A 42 -1.17 4.47 -11.90
C MET A 42 -1.85 5.46 -10.97
N TYR A 43 -2.03 5.07 -9.72
CA TYR A 43 -2.40 5.98 -8.63
C TYR A 43 -1.15 6.29 -7.85
N PHE A 44 -0.96 7.56 -7.50
CA PHE A 44 0.25 7.96 -6.79
C PHE A 44 0.02 9.23 -5.97
N SER A 45 0.88 9.43 -4.99
CA SER A 45 0.91 10.68 -4.21
C SER A 45 1.84 11.67 -4.89
N GLY A 46 1.38 12.89 -5.08
CA GLY A 46 2.16 13.99 -5.62
C GLY A 46 1.89 15.27 -4.83
N ASN A 47 2.92 15.94 -4.33
CA ASN A 47 2.77 17.16 -3.51
C ASN A 47 1.71 17.01 -2.39
N GLU A 48 1.69 15.84 -1.71
CA GLU A 48 0.76 15.47 -0.63
C GLU A 48 -0.72 15.35 -1.07
N HIS A 49 -0.98 15.09 -2.36
CA HIS A 49 -2.34 14.84 -2.90
C HIS A 49 -2.35 13.59 -3.77
N LEU A 50 -3.53 13.01 -3.95
CA LEU A 50 -3.72 11.84 -4.80
C LEU A 50 -3.90 12.23 -6.26
N TYR A 51 -3.19 11.56 -7.14
CA TYR A 51 -3.25 11.77 -8.59
C TYR A 51 -3.35 10.43 -9.33
N VAL A 52 -3.77 10.55 -10.59
CA VAL A 52 -3.88 9.43 -11.51
C VAL A 52 -3.06 9.70 -12.76
N ALA A 53 -2.39 8.67 -13.26
CA ALA A 53 -1.75 8.66 -14.58
C ALA A 53 -2.12 7.39 -15.32
N GLU A 54 -2.10 7.41 -16.65
CA GLU A 54 -2.41 6.25 -17.48
C GLU A 54 -1.32 5.97 -18.51
N ALA A 55 -1.24 4.72 -18.95
CA ALA A 55 -0.38 4.26 -20.04
C ALA A 55 -0.99 3.07 -20.77
N ASN A 56 -0.50 2.79 -21.98
CA ASN A 56 -0.86 1.58 -22.73
C ASN A 56 0.04 0.36 -22.39
N SER A 57 1.06 0.56 -21.57
CA SER A 57 2.02 -0.46 -21.15
C SER A 57 2.24 -0.40 -19.64
N PRO A 58 2.46 -1.53 -18.95
CA PRO A 58 2.78 -1.53 -17.53
C PRO A 58 4.11 -0.82 -17.22
N LYS A 59 4.99 -0.72 -18.21
CA LYS A 59 6.27 0.00 -18.10
C LYS A 59 6.14 1.52 -18.32
N GLY A 60 4.98 1.99 -18.72
CA GLY A 60 4.76 3.38 -19.12
C GLY A 60 5.15 3.65 -20.57
N PRO A 61 5.49 4.90 -20.95
CA PRO A 61 5.48 6.08 -20.08
C PRO A 61 4.05 6.45 -19.64
N PHE A 62 3.87 6.65 -18.35
CA PHE A 62 2.61 7.15 -17.81
C PHE A 62 2.49 8.65 -18.03
N LYS A 63 1.25 9.11 -18.26
CA LYS A 63 0.89 10.53 -18.35
C LYS A 63 -0.22 10.84 -17.36
N GLN A 64 -0.08 11.93 -16.62
CA GLN A 64 -1.10 12.38 -15.68
C GLN A 64 -2.43 12.59 -16.38
N VAL A 65 -3.51 12.14 -15.74
CA VAL A 65 -4.90 12.35 -16.18
C VAL A 65 -5.45 13.59 -15.49
N GLY A 66 -5.85 14.58 -16.29
CA GLY A 66 -6.32 15.86 -15.77
C GLY A 66 -5.24 16.68 -15.08
N ASN A 67 -5.63 17.82 -14.49
CA ASN A 67 -4.71 18.74 -13.82
C ASN A 67 -4.97 18.89 -12.32
N ALA A 68 -6.12 18.43 -11.86
CA ALA A 68 -6.51 18.49 -10.44
C ALA A 68 -6.22 17.16 -9.72
N PRO A 69 -5.95 17.21 -8.42
CA PRO A 69 -5.90 15.99 -7.60
C PRO A 69 -7.28 15.34 -7.48
N MET A 70 -7.31 14.04 -7.16
CA MET A 70 -8.54 13.29 -6.92
C MET A 70 -9.32 13.81 -5.70
N LEU A 71 -8.63 14.43 -4.74
CA LEU A 71 -9.17 15.13 -3.57
C LEU A 71 -8.47 16.46 -3.40
N GLN A 72 -9.24 17.50 -3.02
CA GLN A 72 -8.68 18.85 -2.79
C GLN A 72 -7.90 18.94 -1.48
N GLU A 73 -8.20 18.09 -0.53
CA GLU A 73 -7.46 17.98 0.73
C GLU A 73 -6.22 17.10 0.61
N LYS A 74 -5.31 17.24 1.58
CA LYS A 74 -4.09 16.41 1.62
C LYS A 74 -4.43 14.95 1.86
N ALA A 75 -4.05 14.11 0.92
CA ALA A 75 -4.24 12.68 0.96
C ALA A 75 -3.10 11.96 0.23
N ILE A 76 -2.68 10.81 0.75
CA ILE A 76 -1.57 10.02 0.22
C ILE A 76 -1.87 8.52 0.24
N ASP A 77 -0.96 7.72 -0.32
CA ASP A 77 -0.90 6.26 -0.17
C ASP A 77 -2.19 5.55 -0.61
N SER A 78 -2.60 5.79 -1.85
CA SER A 78 -3.78 5.14 -2.41
C SER A 78 -3.52 3.73 -2.90
N SER A 79 -4.45 2.82 -2.60
CA SER A 79 -4.47 1.45 -3.10
C SER A 79 -5.89 1.07 -3.54
N ILE A 80 -6.00 0.32 -4.64
CA ILE A 80 -7.28 -0.06 -5.23
C ILE A 80 -7.59 -1.51 -4.91
N PHE A 81 -8.86 -1.78 -4.60
CA PHE A 81 -9.37 -3.14 -4.49
C PHE A 81 -10.79 -3.24 -5.06
N TYR A 82 -11.24 -4.44 -5.30
CA TYR A 82 -12.59 -4.70 -5.78
C TYR A 82 -13.42 -5.39 -4.70
N SER A 83 -14.66 -4.94 -4.54
CA SER A 83 -15.63 -5.64 -3.70
C SER A 83 -15.90 -7.05 -4.26
N LEU A 84 -16.54 -7.89 -3.45
CA LEU A 84 -16.96 -9.23 -3.88
C LEU A 84 -17.98 -9.20 -5.03
N SER A 85 -18.65 -8.06 -5.23
CA SER A 85 -19.55 -7.80 -6.37
C SER A 85 -18.84 -7.19 -7.58
N GLY A 86 -17.52 -6.95 -7.51
CA GLY A 86 -16.74 -6.37 -8.60
C GLY A 86 -16.71 -4.84 -8.63
N LYS A 87 -17.33 -4.15 -7.67
CA LYS A 87 -17.28 -2.68 -7.59
C LYS A 87 -15.89 -2.22 -7.12
N PRO A 88 -15.25 -1.24 -7.81
CA PRO A 88 -13.95 -0.73 -7.41
C PRO A 88 -14.04 0.21 -6.21
N TYR A 89 -13.06 0.09 -5.31
CA TYR A 89 -12.84 0.93 -4.14
C TYR A 89 -11.41 1.39 -4.08
N ILE A 90 -11.19 2.53 -3.46
CA ILE A 90 -9.89 3.07 -3.12
C ILE A 90 -9.76 3.19 -1.60
N VAL A 91 -8.68 2.67 -1.03
CA VAL A 91 -8.23 2.99 0.33
C VAL A 91 -7.10 4.00 0.23
N PHE A 92 -7.04 4.92 1.14
CA PHE A 92 -6.06 5.99 1.14
C PHE A 92 -5.90 6.61 2.52
N VAL A 93 -4.93 7.48 2.67
CA VAL A 93 -4.64 8.20 3.91
C VAL A 93 -5.07 9.64 3.77
N ARG A 94 -5.84 10.16 4.72
CA ARG A 94 -6.04 11.61 4.90
C ARG A 94 -5.11 12.12 5.97
N MET A 95 -4.46 13.25 5.68
CA MET A 95 -3.56 13.95 6.60
C MET A 95 -4.36 14.96 7.43
N ASN A 96 -5.19 14.45 8.34
CA ASN A 96 -6.10 15.21 9.17
C ASN A 96 -5.99 14.72 10.62
N ASP A 97 -5.37 15.51 11.48
CA ASP A 97 -5.03 15.15 12.88
C ASP A 97 -4.23 13.81 12.95
N GLY A 98 -3.10 13.78 12.25
CA GLY A 98 -2.30 12.58 11.97
C GLY A 98 -2.68 11.95 10.63
N ASN A 99 -2.09 10.79 10.33
CA ASN A 99 -2.40 10.00 9.16
C ASN A 99 -3.48 8.96 9.51
N ASN A 100 -4.63 9.06 8.87
CA ASN A 100 -5.81 8.22 9.14
C ASN A 100 -6.25 7.51 7.87
N VAL A 101 -6.63 6.24 7.99
CA VAL A 101 -7.04 5.42 6.83
C VAL A 101 -8.52 5.64 6.52
N TRP A 102 -8.80 5.87 5.25
CA TRP A 102 -10.13 6.08 4.68
C TRP A 102 -10.38 5.16 3.49
N VAL A 103 -11.63 4.91 3.18
CA VAL A 103 -12.09 4.15 2.02
C VAL A 103 -13.21 4.89 1.31
N ALA A 104 -13.24 4.76 -0.01
CA ALA A 104 -14.33 5.27 -0.83
C ALA A 104 -14.54 4.38 -2.07
N PRO A 105 -15.75 4.37 -2.64
CA PRO A 105 -15.95 3.84 -3.97
C PRO A 105 -15.20 4.70 -5.01
N LEU A 106 -14.63 4.05 -6.03
CA LEU A 106 -14.23 4.73 -7.26
C LEU A 106 -15.41 4.80 -8.21
N ARG A 107 -15.49 5.86 -9.01
CA ARG A 107 -16.43 5.95 -10.13
C ARG A 107 -16.00 4.98 -11.24
N GLU A 108 -16.91 4.68 -12.15
CA GLU A 108 -16.68 3.73 -13.25
C GLU A 108 -15.51 4.11 -14.16
N ASP A 109 -15.22 5.42 -14.25
CA ASP A 109 -14.09 5.95 -15.02
C ASP A 109 -12.72 5.59 -14.42
N MET A 110 -12.68 5.10 -13.19
CA MET A 110 -11.47 4.77 -12.42
C MET A 110 -10.55 5.97 -12.12
N TYR A 111 -10.96 7.19 -12.44
CA TYR A 111 -10.16 8.40 -12.21
C TYR A 111 -10.68 9.26 -11.06
N ASN A 112 -11.92 9.06 -10.67
CA ASN A 112 -12.59 9.90 -9.69
C ASN A 112 -13.08 9.11 -8.48
N ILE A 113 -12.89 9.69 -7.30
CA ILE A 113 -13.42 9.17 -6.02
C ILE A 113 -14.88 9.63 -5.87
N ASP A 114 -15.75 8.74 -5.41
CA ASP A 114 -17.06 9.15 -4.90
C ASP A 114 -16.88 9.72 -3.48
N THR A 115 -16.66 11.03 -3.42
CA THR A 115 -16.39 11.74 -2.17
C THR A 115 -17.58 11.80 -1.23
N THR A 116 -18.80 11.58 -1.72
CA THR A 116 -20.02 11.59 -0.91
C THR A 116 -20.16 10.32 -0.06
N SER A 117 -19.47 9.26 -0.47
CA SER A 117 -19.52 7.93 0.17
C SER A 117 -18.24 7.57 0.91
N MET A 118 -17.33 8.55 1.15
CA MET A 118 -16.11 8.31 1.92
C MET A 118 -16.40 7.87 3.36
N LYS A 119 -15.70 6.85 3.84
CA LYS A 119 -15.79 6.34 5.21
C LYS A 119 -14.42 6.31 5.86
N HIS A 120 -14.37 6.75 7.12
CA HIS A 120 -13.22 6.56 7.98
C HIS A 120 -13.09 5.08 8.37
N CYS A 121 -11.93 4.48 8.14
CA CYS A 121 -11.65 3.12 8.53
C CYS A 121 -11.15 3.04 9.98
N PHE A 122 -10.05 3.71 10.24
CA PHE A 122 -9.45 3.80 11.58
C PHE A 122 -8.32 4.85 11.64
N SER A 123 -8.00 5.22 12.88
CA SER A 123 -6.86 6.04 13.28
C SER A 123 -5.96 5.25 14.24
N VAL A 124 -4.85 5.84 14.68
CA VAL A 124 -3.97 5.27 15.70
C VAL A 124 -4.76 4.99 16.98
N SER A 125 -4.73 3.74 17.44
CA SER A 125 -5.49 3.28 18.62
C SER A 125 -4.75 2.26 19.48
N GLN A 126 -3.94 1.38 18.88
CA GLN A 126 -3.20 0.33 19.57
C GLN A 126 -1.84 0.85 20.10
N GLU A 127 -1.33 0.27 21.18
CA GLU A 127 -0.11 0.76 21.84
C GLU A 127 1.13 0.69 20.93
N TRP A 128 1.27 -0.37 20.12
CA TRP A 128 2.38 -0.50 19.18
C TRP A 128 2.43 0.60 18.11
N GLU A 129 1.31 1.28 17.86
CA GLU A 129 1.18 2.36 16.87
C GLU A 129 1.60 3.74 17.41
N LYS A 130 1.92 3.85 18.71
CA LYS A 130 2.12 5.11 19.43
C LYS A 130 3.59 5.43 19.73
N ALA A 131 4.53 4.69 19.13
CA ALA A 131 5.93 4.82 19.51
C ALA A 131 6.56 6.17 19.16
N GLN A 132 6.10 6.86 18.12
CA GLN A 132 6.71 8.11 17.68
C GLN A 132 5.71 9.13 17.13
N ALA A 133 4.78 8.74 16.25
CA ALA A 133 3.86 9.66 15.59
C ALA A 133 2.49 9.03 15.42
N ARG A 134 1.45 9.86 15.24
CA ARG A 134 0.07 9.42 14.97
C ARG A 134 -0.08 9.09 13.48
N VAL A 135 0.42 7.93 13.09
CA VAL A 135 0.45 7.49 11.68
C VAL A 135 -0.13 6.09 11.55
N ASN A 136 -1.19 5.97 10.74
CA ASN A 136 -1.59 4.75 10.06
C ASN A 136 -1.60 5.06 8.56
N GLU A 137 -0.77 4.36 7.77
CA GLU A 137 -0.55 4.67 6.36
C GLU A 137 -0.29 3.41 5.52
N GLY A 138 -0.08 3.58 4.21
CA GLY A 138 0.19 2.50 3.27
C GLY A 138 -0.84 1.37 3.29
N PRO A 139 -2.17 1.66 3.29
CA PRO A 139 -3.18 0.63 3.35
C PRO A 139 -3.25 -0.16 2.04
N CYS A 140 -3.39 -1.48 2.13
CA CYS A 140 -3.55 -2.36 0.98
C CYS A 140 -4.55 -3.47 1.31
N VAL A 141 -5.59 -3.65 0.47
CA VAL A 141 -6.73 -4.54 0.77
C VAL A 141 -6.76 -5.75 -0.14
N PHE A 142 -7.03 -6.92 0.43
CA PHE A 142 -7.33 -8.14 -0.30
C PHE A 142 -8.56 -8.85 0.28
N THR A 143 -9.13 -9.77 -0.51
CA THR A 143 -10.27 -10.58 -0.10
C THR A 143 -9.84 -12.02 0.15
N ARG A 144 -10.37 -12.63 1.23
CA ARG A 144 -10.17 -14.03 1.56
C ARG A 144 -11.37 -14.56 2.35
N HIS A 145 -11.88 -15.74 1.99
CA HIS A 145 -13.04 -16.35 2.67
C HIS A 145 -14.25 -15.41 2.81
N LYS A 146 -14.55 -14.63 1.77
CA LYS A 146 -15.64 -13.62 1.72
C LYS A 146 -15.51 -12.49 2.75
N LYS A 147 -14.31 -12.27 3.30
CA LYS A 147 -13.95 -11.11 4.12
C LYS A 147 -12.93 -10.24 3.40
N TYR A 148 -12.87 -8.99 3.81
CA TYR A 148 -11.82 -8.04 3.43
C TYR A 148 -10.78 -7.96 4.52
N TYR A 149 -9.53 -7.98 4.12
CA TYR A 149 -8.36 -7.81 4.98
C TYR A 149 -7.56 -6.62 4.48
N MET A 150 -7.17 -5.75 5.39
CA MET A 150 -6.33 -4.59 5.10
C MET A 150 -5.03 -4.71 5.87
N ILE A 151 -3.91 -4.70 5.16
CA ILE A 151 -2.60 -4.51 5.76
C ILE A 151 -2.32 -3.01 5.74
N TYR A 152 -1.83 -2.46 6.84
CA TYR A 152 -1.46 -1.05 6.98
C TYR A 152 -0.16 -0.93 7.76
N SER A 153 0.49 0.22 7.62
CA SER A 153 1.69 0.56 8.39
C SER A 153 1.34 1.51 9.51
N ALA A 154 2.09 1.43 10.61
CA ALA A 154 1.95 2.39 11.71
C ALA A 154 3.30 2.84 12.26
N ASN A 155 3.26 3.96 12.96
CA ASN A 155 4.35 4.84 13.34
C ASN A 155 4.90 5.65 12.14
N ASP A 156 5.89 6.52 12.38
CA ASP A 156 6.59 7.24 11.33
C ASP A 156 7.57 6.30 10.61
N PHE A 157 7.67 6.39 9.27
CA PHE A 157 8.56 5.54 8.49
C PHE A 157 10.05 5.66 8.87
N ARG A 158 10.42 6.72 9.58
CA ARG A 158 11.78 6.92 10.12
C ARG A 158 12.00 6.21 11.45
N SER A 159 10.91 5.75 12.08
CA SER A 159 10.99 5.03 13.34
C SER A 159 11.48 3.59 13.13
N PRO A 160 12.39 3.08 13.97
CA PRO A 160 12.73 1.66 13.99
C PRO A 160 11.53 0.77 14.42
N PHE A 161 10.46 1.37 14.94
CA PHE A 161 9.20 0.71 15.29
C PHE A 161 8.13 0.81 14.21
N TYR A 162 8.47 1.33 13.02
CA TYR A 162 7.58 1.22 11.87
C TYR A 162 7.27 -0.27 11.61
N GLY A 163 6.01 -0.61 11.45
CA GLY A 163 5.56 -2.00 11.39
C GLY A 163 4.25 -2.16 10.64
N LEU A 164 3.87 -3.42 10.38
CA LEU A 164 2.64 -3.78 9.67
C LEU A 164 1.62 -4.38 10.62
N GLY A 165 0.41 -3.82 10.57
CA GLY A 165 -0.79 -4.35 11.22
C GLY A 165 -1.81 -4.86 10.21
N MET A 166 -2.76 -5.67 10.71
CA MET A 166 -3.88 -6.21 9.97
C MET A 166 -5.19 -5.67 10.54
N ALA A 167 -6.12 -5.32 9.66
CA ALA A 167 -7.52 -5.08 10.00
C ALA A 167 -8.42 -5.92 9.10
N GLU A 168 -9.65 -6.21 9.54
CA GLU A 168 -10.63 -6.96 8.75
C GLU A 168 -12.00 -6.32 8.76
N SER A 169 -12.79 -6.62 7.74
CA SER A 169 -14.19 -6.21 7.62
C SER A 169 -15.00 -7.22 6.80
N LEU A 170 -16.31 -7.25 7.02
CA LEU A 170 -17.25 -8.01 6.19
C LEU A 170 -17.74 -7.20 4.98
N LEU A 171 -17.62 -5.89 5.03
CA LEU A 171 -18.04 -4.96 3.97
C LEU A 171 -16.84 -4.13 3.49
N PRO A 172 -16.79 -3.74 2.21
CA PRO A 172 -15.68 -2.96 1.67
C PRO A 172 -15.53 -1.59 2.35
N GLU A 173 -16.63 -0.98 2.78
CA GLU A 173 -16.62 0.31 3.48
C GLU A 173 -16.40 0.20 4.99
N GLY A 174 -16.36 -1.01 5.54
CA GLY A 174 -16.27 -1.23 6.98
C GLY A 174 -17.60 -1.59 7.65
N PRO A 175 -17.67 -1.58 8.99
CA PRO A 175 -16.60 -1.15 9.90
C PRO A 175 -15.36 -2.05 9.84
N TRP A 176 -14.18 -1.42 9.92
CA TRP A 176 -12.90 -2.11 9.95
C TRP A 176 -12.44 -2.33 11.39
N THR A 177 -12.05 -3.56 11.72
CA THR A 177 -11.56 -3.95 13.05
C THR A 177 -10.10 -4.36 12.95
N LYS A 178 -9.22 -3.68 13.66
CA LYS A 178 -7.81 -4.06 13.79
C LYS A 178 -7.67 -5.36 14.56
N TRP A 179 -6.75 -6.21 14.14
CA TRP A 179 -6.45 -7.44 14.87
C TRP A 179 -5.81 -7.13 16.23
N GLU A 180 -6.18 -7.89 17.25
CA GLU A 180 -5.63 -7.75 18.61
C GLU A 180 -4.14 -8.10 18.67
N ASP A 181 -3.71 -9.04 17.83
CA ASP A 181 -2.32 -9.55 17.77
C ASP A 181 -1.38 -8.68 16.92
N ASN A 182 -1.80 -7.47 16.54
CA ASN A 182 -0.91 -6.53 15.85
C ASN A 182 0.26 -6.07 16.76
N PRO A 183 1.42 -5.77 16.18
CA PRO A 183 1.78 -5.87 14.76
C PRO A 183 2.08 -7.32 14.35
N PHE A 184 1.67 -7.73 13.14
CA PHE A 184 2.04 -9.06 12.65
C PHE A 184 3.44 -9.11 12.02
N LEU A 185 4.00 -7.95 11.66
CA LEU A 185 5.38 -7.82 11.20
C LEU A 185 5.99 -6.53 11.73
N GLN A 186 6.95 -6.67 12.64
CA GLN A 186 7.76 -5.56 13.15
C GLN A 186 9.10 -6.13 13.61
N LYS A 187 10.21 -5.56 13.14
CA LYS A 187 11.59 -6.01 13.46
C LYS A 187 11.81 -7.53 13.24
N PRO A 188 11.45 -8.09 12.05
CA PRO A 188 11.74 -9.50 11.80
C PRO A 188 13.26 -9.69 11.70
N ASP A 189 13.77 -10.70 12.41
CA ASP A 189 15.22 -10.99 12.48
C ASP A 189 16.03 -9.73 12.86
N THR A 190 16.88 -9.24 11.95
CA THR A 190 17.71 -8.04 12.12
C THR A 190 17.13 -6.78 11.43
N LEU A 191 16.01 -6.90 10.74
CA LEU A 191 15.40 -5.79 10.02
C LEU A 191 14.68 -4.84 10.97
N VAL A 192 14.75 -3.54 10.69
CA VAL A 192 14.03 -2.49 11.44
C VAL A 192 13.32 -1.55 10.48
N GLY A 193 12.28 -0.88 10.97
CA GLY A 193 11.54 0.10 10.17
C GLY A 193 10.88 -0.54 8.95
N VAL A 194 10.30 -1.75 9.13
CA VAL A 194 9.61 -2.48 8.06
C VAL A 194 8.23 -1.91 7.85
N GLY A 195 7.82 -1.72 6.61
CA GLY A 195 6.47 -1.22 6.33
C GLY A 195 6.23 -0.84 4.89
N HIS A 196 5.11 -0.14 4.66
CA HIS A 196 4.58 0.30 3.37
C HIS A 196 4.57 -0.84 2.36
N ASN A 197 3.62 -1.74 2.54
CA ASN A 197 3.54 -3.00 1.80
C ASN A 197 2.68 -2.90 0.53
N SER A 198 2.94 -3.82 -0.38
CA SER A 198 2.02 -4.27 -1.41
C SER A 198 2.05 -5.80 -1.46
N PHE A 199 1.08 -6.43 -2.14
CA PHE A 199 1.06 -7.88 -2.27
C PHE A 199 0.69 -8.30 -3.70
N PHE A 200 1.10 -9.51 -4.06
CA PHE A 200 0.78 -10.12 -5.36
C PHE A 200 0.75 -11.66 -5.24
N LYS A 201 0.17 -12.31 -6.23
CA LYS A 201 0.31 -13.77 -6.37
C LYS A 201 1.45 -14.08 -7.34
N ASP A 202 2.39 -14.91 -6.91
CA ASP A 202 3.44 -15.39 -7.78
C ASP A 202 2.93 -16.46 -8.77
N ALA A 203 3.79 -16.88 -9.69
CA ALA A 203 3.43 -17.89 -10.70
C ALA A 203 2.98 -19.26 -10.12
N LYS A 204 3.30 -19.53 -8.85
CA LYS A 204 2.85 -20.72 -8.10
C LYS A 204 1.58 -20.46 -7.30
N GLY A 205 0.93 -19.30 -7.46
CA GLY A 205 -0.28 -18.90 -6.73
C GLY A 205 -0.06 -18.54 -5.28
N ARG A 206 1.18 -18.43 -4.81
CA ARG A 206 1.50 -18.05 -3.42
C ARG A 206 1.29 -16.54 -3.24
N MET A 207 0.70 -16.14 -2.13
CA MET A 207 0.54 -14.74 -1.79
C MET A 207 1.87 -14.18 -1.28
N ARG A 208 2.47 -13.28 -2.05
CA ARG A 208 3.71 -12.62 -1.73
C ARG A 208 3.41 -11.23 -1.19
N ILE A 209 4.22 -10.79 -0.23
CA ILE A 209 4.21 -9.43 0.28
C ILE A 209 5.53 -8.75 -0.06
N VAL A 210 5.45 -7.53 -0.55
CA VAL A 210 6.58 -6.63 -0.75
C VAL A 210 6.52 -5.56 0.32
N PHE A 211 7.62 -5.25 0.94
CA PHE A 211 7.73 -4.17 1.94
C PHE A 211 9.15 -3.61 1.92
N HIS A 212 9.36 -2.47 2.54
CA HIS A 212 10.70 -1.94 2.73
C HIS A 212 11.18 -2.14 4.17
N ALA A 213 12.50 -2.05 4.35
CA ALA A 213 13.14 -1.87 5.65
C ALA A 213 14.19 -0.77 5.58
N HIS A 214 14.62 -0.26 6.73
CA HIS A 214 15.75 0.68 6.84
C HIS A 214 17.05 0.07 6.32
N ALA A 215 18.00 0.93 5.93
CA ALA A 215 19.33 0.49 5.52
C ALA A 215 20.08 -0.23 6.65
N SER A 216 19.83 0.13 7.90
CA SER A 216 20.36 -0.53 9.09
C SER A 216 19.57 -0.07 10.33
N ALA A 217 19.88 -0.65 11.49
CA ALA A 217 19.29 -0.21 12.78
C ALA A 217 19.55 1.28 13.10
N HIS A 218 20.58 1.89 12.48
CA HIS A 218 20.99 3.28 12.75
C HIS A 218 20.85 4.22 11.55
N ARG A 219 20.39 3.71 10.38
CA ARG A 219 20.28 4.50 9.16
C ARG A 219 19.02 4.14 8.40
N VAL A 220 18.12 5.11 8.24
CA VAL A 220 16.86 4.95 7.52
C VAL A 220 17.09 4.76 6.02
N GLN A 221 17.80 5.69 5.40
CA GLN A 221 17.99 5.72 3.93
C GLN A 221 19.35 5.12 3.48
N PRO A 222 19.39 4.49 2.28
CA PRO A 222 18.24 4.14 1.44
C PRO A 222 17.42 3.04 2.11
N ARG A 223 16.09 3.05 1.89
CA ARG A 223 15.23 1.93 2.29
C ARG A 223 15.35 0.84 1.23
N TYR A 224 15.51 -0.40 1.66
CA TYR A 224 15.62 -1.54 0.78
C TYR A 224 14.32 -2.31 0.67
N MET A 225 14.04 -2.83 -0.53
CA MET A 225 12.90 -3.70 -0.78
C MET A 225 13.16 -5.11 -0.26
N TYR A 226 12.14 -5.71 0.34
CA TYR A 226 12.09 -7.11 0.76
C TYR A 226 10.85 -7.77 0.22
N ILE A 227 10.93 -9.06 -0.07
CA ILE A 227 9.82 -9.89 -0.53
C ILE A 227 9.70 -11.08 0.39
N GLY A 228 8.50 -11.31 0.94
CA GLY A 228 8.19 -12.47 1.77
C GLY A 228 6.99 -13.25 1.23
N THR A 229 6.63 -14.31 1.91
CA THR A 229 5.40 -15.09 1.68
C THR A 229 4.45 -14.89 2.85
N LEU A 230 3.22 -14.44 2.59
CA LEU A 230 2.16 -14.39 3.59
C LEU A 230 1.62 -15.80 3.83
N LYS A 231 1.69 -16.27 5.07
CA LYS A 231 1.10 -17.54 5.50
C LYS A 231 0.04 -17.29 6.56
N PHE A 232 -1.19 -17.69 6.25
CA PHE A 232 -2.30 -17.72 7.21
C PHE A 232 -2.31 -19.07 7.95
N TYR A 233 -2.59 -19.03 9.23
CA TYR A 233 -2.72 -20.23 10.07
C TYR A 233 -3.76 -20.00 11.18
N ARG A 234 -4.27 -21.07 11.77
CA ARG A 234 -5.20 -20.98 12.89
C ARG A 234 -4.52 -21.41 14.20
N ARG A 235 -4.78 -20.63 15.25
CA ARG A 235 -4.35 -20.93 16.61
C ARG A 235 -5.43 -20.46 17.58
N GLY A 236 -5.86 -21.34 18.50
CA GLY A 236 -6.92 -20.99 19.46
C GLY A 236 -8.25 -20.61 18.81
N GLY A 237 -8.57 -21.18 17.63
CA GLY A 237 -9.80 -20.84 16.88
C GLY A 237 -9.73 -19.53 16.08
N LYS A 238 -8.74 -18.66 16.32
CA LYS A 238 -8.51 -17.41 15.61
C LYS A 238 -7.59 -17.60 14.39
N GLU A 239 -7.78 -16.77 13.36
CA GLU A 239 -6.88 -16.70 12.21
C GLU A 239 -5.73 -15.75 12.53
N HIS A 240 -4.53 -16.14 12.14
CA HIS A 240 -3.29 -15.38 12.28
C HIS A 240 -2.56 -15.36 10.94
N VAL A 241 -1.64 -14.41 10.78
CA VAL A 241 -0.77 -14.29 9.63
C VAL A 241 0.68 -14.17 10.07
N LYS A 242 1.59 -14.67 9.26
CA LYS A 242 3.03 -14.45 9.39
C LYS A 242 3.67 -14.28 8.03
N VAL A 243 4.80 -13.59 7.99
CA VAL A 243 5.67 -13.49 6.82
C VAL A 243 6.80 -14.49 6.99
N VAL A 244 7.02 -15.29 5.97
CA VAL A 244 8.11 -16.29 5.92
C VAL A 244 8.87 -16.16 4.61
N ASP A 245 10.03 -16.83 4.50
CA ASP A 245 10.87 -16.84 3.31
C ASP A 245 11.20 -15.41 2.83
N ILE A 246 11.60 -14.53 3.77
CA ILE A 246 11.97 -13.15 3.47
C ILE A 246 13.30 -13.14 2.72
N ILE A 247 13.31 -12.48 1.57
CA ILE A 247 14.52 -12.26 0.76
C ILE A 247 14.70 -10.77 0.51
N GLN A 248 15.95 -10.34 0.41
CA GLN A 248 16.31 -9.03 -0.13
C GLN A 248 16.68 -9.21 -1.60
N PRO A 249 15.92 -8.64 -2.54
CA PRO A 249 16.28 -8.65 -3.96
C PRO A 249 17.54 -7.83 -4.24
N THR A 250 18.25 -8.19 -5.32
CA THR A 250 19.37 -7.42 -5.87
C THR A 250 18.93 -6.70 -7.14
N THR A 251 19.59 -5.58 -7.47
CA THR A 251 19.38 -4.82 -8.71
C THR A 251 20.64 -4.87 -9.57
N GLU A 252 20.43 -5.02 -10.88
CA GLU A 252 21.43 -4.92 -11.95
C GLU A 252 21.08 -3.77 -12.89
#